data_572adb66a17cffdb54418d8bf5145b0a
#
_entry.id   572adb66a17cffdb54418d8bf5145b0a
#
_cell.length_a   1.000
_cell.length_b   1.000
_cell.length_c   1.000
_cell.angle_alpha   90.00
_cell.angle_beta   90.00
_cell.angle_gamma   90.00
#
_symmetry.space_group_name_H-M   'P 1'
#
loop_
_entity.id
_entity.type
_entity.pdbx_description
1 polymer ?
#
loop_
_entity_poly.entity_id
_entity_poly.type
_entity_poly.pdbx_seq_one_letter_code
_entity_poly.pdbx_strand_id
1 'polypeptide(L)'
;MRLHPDNASLCRSAPKAAPDSEEQAMADELSDADIAMDSTSLYREETFTDRRVGTLQRLTPVTASGATDAGRPVLYVGQTQVLTPAGALPLSFEVAATSLDDAVAKFGEMAKQALARTMRRLEELRREQASSIIVPGTAPPGGGSGGPGGRILR
;
A
#
# COMPACT_ATOMS: atom_id res chain seq x y z
N MET A 1 -74.53 12.94 -8.94
CA MET A 1 -75.18 11.92 -9.78
C MET A 1 -74.10 11.24 -10.63
N ARG A 2 -73.88 9.93 -10.39
CA ARG A 2 -73.28 8.88 -11.25
C ARG A 2 -71.76 9.00 -11.47
N LEU A 3 -71.00 8.07 -10.94
CA LEU A 3 -70.71 6.65 -11.19
C LEU A 3 -69.38 6.45 -11.97
N HIS A 4 -68.50 5.77 -11.31
CA HIS A 4 -67.45 4.84 -11.70
C HIS A 4 -67.54 4.21 -13.11
N PRO A 5 -66.48 3.60 -13.70
CA PRO A 5 -65.74 2.53 -13.07
C PRO A 5 -64.21 2.45 -13.41
N ASP A 6 -63.52 1.76 -12.52
CA ASP A 6 -62.48 0.76 -12.70
C ASP A 6 -61.73 0.66 -14.04
N ASN A 7 -60.40 0.78 -13.97
CA ASN A 7 -59.58 -0.07 -14.79
C ASN A 7 -58.30 -0.49 -14.01
N ALA A 8 -58.41 -1.68 -13.45
CA ALA A 8 -57.28 -2.43 -12.93
C ALA A 8 -56.38 -2.87 -14.10
N SER A 9 -55.22 -2.33 -14.22
CA SER A 9 -54.15 -2.85 -15.10
C SER A 9 -53.04 -3.43 -14.25
N LEU A 10 -53.08 -4.75 -14.11
CA LEU A 10 -52.03 -5.58 -13.53
C LEU A 10 -50.78 -5.50 -14.41
N CYS A 11 -49.84 -4.66 -14.03
CA CYS A 11 -48.45 -4.83 -14.45
C CYS A 11 -47.78 -5.77 -13.47
N ARG A 12 -47.63 -7.02 -13.86
CA ARG A 12 -46.73 -7.98 -13.25
C ARG A 12 -45.31 -7.48 -13.45
N SER A 13 -44.73 -6.86 -12.44
CA SER A 13 -43.32 -6.64 -12.35
C SER A 13 -42.67 -7.98 -12.04
N ALA A 14 -41.80 -8.44 -12.94
CA ALA A 14 -40.91 -9.58 -12.73
C ALA A 14 -40.05 -9.36 -11.50
N PRO A 15 -39.72 -10.38 -10.69
CA PRO A 15 -38.81 -10.25 -9.58
C PRO A 15 -37.40 -9.96 -10.14
N LYS A 16 -36.94 -8.77 -9.86
CA LYS A 16 -35.53 -8.41 -10.04
C LYS A 16 -34.73 -9.31 -9.10
N ALA A 17 -33.84 -10.14 -9.66
CA ALA A 17 -32.96 -10.99 -8.91
C ALA A 17 -32.22 -10.15 -7.85
N ALA A 18 -32.37 -10.54 -6.60
CA ALA A 18 -31.65 -9.96 -5.51
C ALA A 18 -30.14 -10.29 -5.73
N PRO A 19 -29.23 -9.33 -5.67
CA PRO A 19 -27.81 -9.63 -5.62
C PRO A 19 -27.51 -10.41 -4.34
N ASP A 20 -26.63 -11.37 -4.47
CA ASP A 20 -26.26 -12.31 -3.42
C ASP A 20 -25.91 -11.59 -2.13
N SER A 21 -26.58 -11.96 -1.04
CA SER A 21 -26.51 -11.33 0.27
C SER A 21 -25.08 -11.38 0.89
N GLU A 22 -24.23 -12.25 0.40
CA GLU A 22 -22.83 -12.37 0.86
C GLU A 22 -21.91 -11.29 0.26
N GLU A 23 -22.15 -10.90 -0.98
CA GLU A 23 -21.37 -9.85 -1.65
C GLU A 23 -21.73 -8.45 -1.13
N GLN A 24 -22.97 -8.23 -0.74
CA GLN A 24 -23.43 -7.01 -0.07
C GLN A 24 -22.91 -6.89 1.37
N ALA A 25 -22.81 -8.00 2.12
CA ALA A 25 -22.29 -7.99 3.47
C ALA A 25 -20.79 -7.64 3.51
N MET A 26 -19.99 -8.12 2.55
CA MET A 26 -18.57 -7.76 2.45
C MET A 26 -18.35 -6.32 1.97
N ALA A 27 -19.23 -5.78 1.14
CA ALA A 27 -19.15 -4.39 0.71
C ALA A 27 -19.55 -3.40 1.82
N ASP A 28 -20.44 -3.80 2.71
CA ASP A 28 -20.92 -2.97 3.82
C ASP A 28 -19.92 -2.94 5.00
N GLU A 29 -19.16 -4.02 5.22
CA GLU A 29 -18.11 -4.05 6.25
C GLU A 29 -16.89 -3.17 5.93
N LEU A 30 -16.62 -2.88 4.65
CA LEU A 30 -15.56 -1.97 4.20
C LEU A 30 -16.01 -0.50 4.12
N SER A 31 -17.30 -0.23 4.34
CA SER A 31 -17.91 1.05 3.95
C SER A 31 -18.00 2.09 5.06
N ASP A 32 -17.96 1.75 6.34
CA ASP A 32 -18.39 2.73 7.35
C ASP A 32 -17.45 2.89 8.56
N ALA A 33 -16.50 2.01 8.81
CA ALA A 33 -15.72 2.05 10.06
C ALA A 33 -14.43 2.89 9.99
N ASP A 34 -13.85 3.12 8.79
CA ASP A 34 -12.47 3.63 8.68
C ASP A 34 -12.30 4.97 7.93
N ILE A 35 -13.38 5.66 7.56
CA ILE A 35 -13.29 6.95 6.84
C ILE A 35 -13.44 8.15 7.80
N ALA A 36 -13.48 7.91 9.10
CA ALA A 36 -13.57 8.99 10.07
C ALA A 36 -12.19 9.62 10.32
N MET A 37 -12.09 10.93 10.13
CA MET A 37 -10.88 11.69 10.45
C MET A 37 -10.74 11.84 11.97
N ASP A 38 -9.59 11.47 12.52
CA ASP A 38 -9.29 11.64 13.93
C ASP A 38 -9.02 13.11 14.27
N SER A 39 -9.97 13.75 14.93
CA SER A 39 -9.87 15.15 15.33
C SER A 39 -8.80 15.44 16.39
N THR A 40 -8.28 14.41 17.06
CA THR A 40 -7.22 14.55 18.07
C THR A 40 -5.82 14.50 17.47
N SER A 41 -5.69 13.99 16.25
CA SER A 41 -4.40 13.78 15.55
C SER A 41 -4.21 14.71 14.34
N LEU A 42 -4.89 15.86 14.33
CA LEU A 42 -4.83 16.79 13.22
C LEU A 42 -3.49 17.52 13.14
N TYR A 43 -3.03 17.73 11.91
CA TYR A 43 -1.88 18.55 11.57
C TYR A 43 -2.23 19.54 10.47
N ARG A 44 -1.67 20.74 10.55
CA ARG A 44 -1.61 21.67 9.43
C ARG A 44 -0.33 21.40 8.66
N GLU A 45 -0.46 21.15 7.38
CA GLU A 45 0.64 20.84 6.49
C GLU A 45 1.06 22.09 5.70
N GLU A 46 2.36 22.33 5.67
CA GLU A 46 2.99 23.38 4.87
C GLU A 46 4.12 22.77 4.04
N THR A 47 4.08 22.97 2.74
CA THR A 47 5.04 22.39 1.80
C THR A 47 6.04 23.43 1.33
N PHE A 48 7.33 23.10 1.46
CA PHE A 48 8.47 23.88 1.00
C PHE A 48 9.21 23.10 -0.08
N THR A 49 9.66 23.76 -1.12
CA THR A 49 10.41 23.10 -2.21
C THR A 49 11.49 24.03 -2.76
N ASP A 50 12.64 23.46 -3.09
CA ASP A 50 13.71 24.14 -3.83
C ASP A 50 13.53 23.99 -5.35
N ARG A 51 12.50 23.24 -5.79
CA ARG A 51 12.17 22.95 -7.19
C ARG A 51 13.29 22.20 -7.95
N ARG A 52 14.22 21.59 -7.25
CA ARG A 52 15.37 20.87 -7.81
C ARG A 52 15.57 19.48 -7.24
N VAL A 53 15.63 19.39 -5.92
CA VAL A 53 15.98 18.15 -5.22
C VAL A 53 14.75 17.47 -4.65
N GLY A 54 13.81 18.24 -4.11
CA GLY A 54 12.63 17.65 -3.50
C GLY A 54 11.72 18.65 -2.81
N THR A 55 10.91 18.13 -1.93
CA THR A 55 9.98 18.89 -1.09
C THR A 55 10.19 18.52 0.38
N LEU A 56 9.96 19.50 1.23
CA LEU A 56 9.95 19.35 2.68
C LEU A 56 8.59 19.78 3.20
N GLN A 57 7.90 18.90 3.89
CA GLN A 57 6.62 19.17 4.53
C GLN A 57 6.83 19.42 6.01
N ARG A 58 6.27 20.52 6.51
CA ARG A 58 6.17 20.82 7.93
C ARG A 58 4.77 20.48 8.40
N LEU A 59 4.65 19.56 9.34
CA LEU A 59 3.42 19.13 9.96
C LEU A 59 3.31 19.81 11.33
N THR A 60 2.54 20.87 11.41
CA THR A 60 2.28 21.58 12.66
C THR A 60 1.04 21.01 13.32
N PRO A 61 1.13 20.43 14.53
CA PRO A 61 -0.02 19.86 15.19
C PRO A 61 -1.05 20.96 15.53
N VAL A 62 -2.32 20.64 15.31
CA VAL A 62 -3.43 21.55 15.58
C VAL A 62 -4.53 20.84 16.37
N THR A 63 -5.29 21.61 17.13
CA THR A 63 -6.51 21.14 17.81
C THR A 63 -7.64 20.97 16.81
N ALA A 64 -8.75 20.37 17.23
CA ALA A 64 -9.96 20.24 16.40
C ALA A 64 -10.51 21.60 15.90
N SER A 65 -10.21 22.70 16.57
CA SER A 65 -10.57 24.06 16.15
C SER A 65 -9.57 24.68 15.14
N GLY A 66 -8.47 23.98 14.83
CA GLY A 66 -7.42 24.49 13.94
C GLY A 66 -6.37 25.38 14.62
N ALA A 67 -6.47 25.60 15.94
CA ALA A 67 -5.44 26.32 16.68
C ALA A 67 -4.19 25.44 16.86
N THR A 68 -3.00 26.06 16.93
CA THR A 68 -1.75 25.32 17.15
C THR A 68 -1.77 24.59 18.49
N ASP A 69 -1.43 23.31 18.50
CA ASP A 69 -1.29 22.49 19.68
C ASP A 69 0.19 22.45 20.12
N ALA A 70 0.51 23.20 21.17
CA ALA A 70 1.87 23.25 21.71
C ALA A 70 2.27 21.98 22.49
N GLY A 71 1.35 21.08 22.78
CA GLY A 71 1.61 19.81 23.47
C GLY A 71 2.25 18.74 22.61
N ARG A 72 2.20 18.89 21.28
CA ARG A 72 2.76 17.95 20.31
C ARG A 72 3.92 18.58 19.53
N PRO A 73 4.95 17.82 19.16
CA PRO A 73 6.07 18.32 18.38
C PRO A 73 5.67 18.58 16.92
N VAL A 74 6.31 19.58 16.31
CA VAL A 74 6.27 19.78 14.86
C VAL A 74 7.10 18.69 14.19
N LEU A 75 6.57 18.08 13.14
CA LEU A 75 7.25 17.05 12.37
C LEU A 75 7.69 17.60 11.01
N TYR A 76 8.79 17.08 10.50
CA TYR A 76 9.28 17.40 9.16
C TYR A 76 9.39 16.12 8.33
N VAL A 77 8.84 16.12 7.14
CA VAL A 77 8.86 14.98 6.21
C VAL A 77 9.48 15.43 4.89
N GLY A 78 10.59 14.82 4.54
CA GLY A 78 11.27 15.03 3.27
C GLY A 78 10.73 14.07 2.20
N GLN A 79 10.57 14.58 0.99
CA GLN A 79 10.22 13.78 -0.19
C GLN A 79 11.15 14.13 -1.34
N THR A 80 11.69 13.11 -2.00
CA THR A 80 12.55 13.26 -3.17
C THR A 80 12.39 12.07 -4.12
N GLN A 81 12.91 12.20 -5.33
CA GLN A 81 12.99 11.11 -6.29
C GLN A 81 14.44 10.85 -6.66
N VAL A 82 14.84 9.60 -6.63
CA VAL A 82 16.18 9.17 -7.05
C VAL A 82 16.05 8.35 -8.33
N LEU A 83 16.80 8.72 -9.36
CA LEU A 83 16.88 7.94 -10.59
C LEU A 83 17.76 6.72 -10.36
N THR A 84 17.19 5.54 -10.57
CA THR A 84 17.91 4.27 -10.52
C THR A 84 17.88 3.60 -11.89
N PRO A 85 18.75 2.60 -12.15
CA PRO A 85 18.68 1.83 -13.41
C PRO A 85 17.33 1.15 -13.64
N ALA A 86 16.56 0.92 -12.58
CA ALA A 86 15.20 0.34 -12.65
C ALA A 86 14.09 1.39 -12.81
N GLY A 87 14.43 2.68 -12.81
CA GLY A 87 13.49 3.80 -12.92
C GLY A 87 13.57 4.79 -11.74
N ALA A 88 12.63 5.73 -11.71
CA ALA A 88 12.52 6.71 -10.64
C ALA A 88 11.99 6.04 -9.35
N LEU A 89 12.77 6.15 -8.29
CA LEU A 89 12.43 5.65 -6.96
C LEU A 89 11.97 6.83 -6.08
N PRO A 90 10.69 6.94 -5.72
CA PRO A 90 10.24 7.94 -4.78
C PRO A 90 10.68 7.56 -3.37
N LEU A 91 11.20 8.54 -2.63
CA LEU A 91 11.62 8.42 -1.25
C LEU A 91 10.82 9.40 -0.39
N SER A 92 10.29 8.90 0.72
CA SER A 92 9.72 9.70 1.79
C SER A 92 10.40 9.33 3.10
N PHE A 93 10.79 10.33 3.88
CA PHE A 93 11.53 10.13 5.12
C PHE A 93 11.24 11.24 6.12
N GLU A 94 11.23 10.88 7.39
CA GLU A 94 11.12 11.84 8.47
C GLU A 94 12.47 12.48 8.76
N VAL A 95 12.47 13.79 9.01
CA VAL A 95 13.66 14.57 9.36
C VAL A 95 13.55 15.02 10.81
N ALA A 96 14.43 14.51 11.67
CA ALA A 96 14.49 14.89 13.07
C ALA A 96 15.09 16.31 13.19
N ALA A 97 14.24 17.32 13.18
CA ALA A 97 14.62 18.73 13.20
C ALA A 97 13.74 19.54 14.16
N THR A 98 14.30 20.62 14.69
CA THR A 98 13.63 21.55 15.59
C THR A 98 13.13 22.81 14.86
N SER A 99 13.66 23.07 13.67
CA SER A 99 13.31 24.21 12.85
C SER A 99 13.33 23.85 11.36
N LEU A 100 12.73 24.69 10.52
CA LEU A 100 12.77 24.50 9.07
C LEU A 100 14.20 24.55 8.52
N ASP A 101 15.03 25.45 9.04
CA ASP A 101 16.44 25.60 8.64
C ASP A 101 17.25 24.34 8.98
N ASP A 102 17.08 23.81 10.18
CA ASP A 102 17.70 22.55 10.61
C ASP A 102 17.21 21.36 9.76
N ALA A 103 15.93 21.34 9.38
CA ALA A 103 15.38 20.31 8.51
C ALA A 103 15.96 20.37 7.09
N VAL A 104 16.14 21.55 6.54
CA VAL A 104 16.80 21.75 5.23
C VAL A 104 18.26 21.31 5.28
N ALA A 105 18.99 21.66 6.33
CA ALA A 105 20.39 21.25 6.49
C ALA A 105 20.56 19.73 6.57
N LYS A 106 19.64 19.04 7.23
CA LYS A 106 19.67 17.58 7.41
C LYS A 106 19.05 16.79 6.25
N PHE A 107 18.32 17.46 5.37
CA PHE A 107 17.57 16.81 4.29
C PHE A 107 18.40 15.83 3.45
N GLY A 108 19.57 16.27 2.98
CA GLY A 108 20.42 15.46 2.11
C GLY A 108 20.95 14.20 2.78
N GLU A 109 21.30 14.28 4.07
CA GLU A 109 21.78 13.14 4.84
C GLU A 109 20.64 12.13 5.10
N MET A 110 19.47 12.62 5.51
CA MET A 110 18.30 11.78 5.74
C MET A 110 17.84 11.10 4.45
N ALA A 111 17.91 11.79 3.32
CA ALA A 111 17.60 11.21 2.00
C ALA A 111 18.54 10.05 1.65
N LYS A 112 19.86 10.20 1.90
CA LYS A 112 20.85 9.13 1.68
C LYS A 112 20.59 7.91 2.57
N GLN A 113 20.25 8.14 3.83
CA GLN A 113 19.91 7.05 4.76
C GLN A 113 18.62 6.35 4.35
N ALA A 114 17.61 7.09 3.91
CA ALA A 114 16.36 6.53 3.40
C ALA A 114 16.60 5.68 2.16
N LEU A 115 17.41 6.16 1.22
CA LEU A 115 17.80 5.42 0.03
C LEU A 115 18.49 4.09 0.41
N ALA A 116 19.47 4.14 1.30
CA ALA A 116 20.17 2.94 1.74
C ALA A 116 19.25 1.91 2.39
N ARG A 117 18.29 2.36 3.22
CA ARG A 117 17.26 1.48 3.82
C ARG A 117 16.36 0.86 2.77
N THR A 118 15.91 1.65 1.82
CA THR A 118 15.03 1.19 0.74
C THR A 118 15.73 0.17 -0.15
N MET A 119 16.99 0.40 -0.51
CA MET A 119 17.77 -0.53 -1.32
C MET A 119 17.95 -1.88 -0.61
N ARG A 120 18.28 -1.87 0.68
CA ARG A 120 18.38 -3.10 1.49
C ARG A 120 17.05 -3.85 1.50
N ARG A 121 15.95 -3.14 1.69
CA ARG A 121 14.60 -3.75 1.70
C ARG A 121 14.27 -4.40 0.37
N LEU A 122 14.60 -3.76 -0.74
CA LEU A 122 14.42 -4.32 -2.07
C LEU A 122 15.26 -5.57 -2.30
N GLU A 123 16.50 -5.60 -1.82
CA GLU A 123 17.36 -6.77 -1.90
C GLU A 123 16.82 -7.95 -1.07
N GLU A 124 16.32 -7.68 0.12
CA GLU A 124 15.66 -8.69 0.97
C GLU A 124 14.44 -9.29 0.27
N LEU A 125 13.55 -8.45 -0.27
CA LEU A 125 12.36 -8.90 -0.99
C LEU A 125 12.72 -9.73 -2.23
N ARG A 126 13.75 -9.35 -2.98
CA ARG A 126 14.23 -10.16 -4.10
C ARG A 126 14.75 -11.52 -3.66
N ARG A 127 15.47 -11.57 -2.55
CA ARG A 127 15.99 -12.82 -1.98
C ARG A 127 14.86 -13.73 -1.51
N GLU A 128 13.86 -13.17 -0.83
CA GLU A 128 12.67 -13.90 -0.39
C GLU A 128 11.89 -14.48 -1.58
N GLN A 129 11.68 -13.68 -2.63
CA GLN A 129 11.02 -14.13 -3.86
C GLN A 129 11.82 -15.21 -4.58
N ALA A 130 13.15 -15.11 -4.64
CA ALA A 130 14.01 -16.12 -5.24
C ALA A 130 14.01 -17.44 -4.46
N SER A 131 13.86 -17.38 -3.12
CA SER A 131 13.80 -18.59 -2.28
C SER A 131 12.40 -19.22 -2.22
N SER A 132 11.35 -18.50 -2.59
CA SER A 132 9.98 -19.01 -2.63
C SER A 132 9.64 -19.77 -3.91
N ILE A 133 10.51 -19.76 -4.93
CA ILE A 133 10.38 -20.61 -6.11
C ILE A 133 10.83 -22.02 -5.70
N ILE A 134 9.93 -22.78 -5.12
CA ILE A 134 10.06 -24.24 -5.03
C ILE A 134 9.87 -24.72 -6.47
N VAL A 135 10.97 -25.03 -7.15
CA VAL A 135 10.92 -25.84 -8.36
C VAL A 135 10.33 -27.19 -7.94
N PRO A 136 9.13 -27.57 -8.42
CA PRO A 136 8.64 -28.92 -8.17
C PRO A 136 9.69 -29.85 -8.73
N GLY A 137 10.30 -30.66 -7.89
CA GLY A 137 11.46 -31.47 -8.21
C GLY A 137 11.24 -32.25 -9.48
N THR A 138 12.12 -32.11 -10.42
CA THR A 138 12.46 -33.20 -11.33
C THR A 138 12.87 -34.37 -10.47
N ALA A 139 11.95 -35.29 -10.25
CA ALA A 139 12.26 -36.60 -9.71
C ALA A 139 13.38 -37.16 -10.60
N PRO A 140 14.49 -37.65 -10.04
CA PRO A 140 15.49 -38.30 -10.84
C PRO A 140 14.82 -39.48 -11.54
N PRO A 141 15.09 -39.72 -12.83
CA PRO A 141 14.57 -40.89 -13.50
C PRO A 141 15.08 -42.12 -12.75
N GLY A 142 14.15 -42.86 -12.18
CA GLY A 142 14.42 -44.03 -11.40
C GLY A 142 15.25 -44.99 -12.22
N GLY A 143 16.41 -45.37 -11.68
CA GLY A 143 17.23 -46.44 -12.20
C GLY A 143 16.43 -47.70 -12.33
N GLY A 144 16.10 -48.08 -13.55
CA GLY A 144 15.57 -49.39 -13.88
C GLY A 144 16.62 -50.43 -13.59
N SER A 145 16.39 -51.20 -12.53
CA SER A 145 17.02 -52.46 -12.30
C SER A 145 16.67 -53.39 -13.44
N GLY A 146 17.56 -53.57 -14.39
CA GLY A 146 17.48 -54.59 -15.41
C GLY A 146 18.28 -55.80 -14.97
N GLY A 147 17.62 -56.91 -14.88
CA GLY A 147 17.97 -58.16 -14.30
C GLY A 147 19.07 -59.02 -14.91
N PRO A 148 19.30 -60.15 -14.35
CA PRO A 148 20.43 -61.01 -14.62
C PRO A 148 20.13 -62.04 -15.75
N GLY A 149 21.09 -62.37 -16.52
CA GLY A 149 20.92 -63.48 -17.40
C GLY A 149 21.84 -63.49 -18.60
N GLY A 150 22.78 -64.40 -18.61
CA GLY A 150 23.54 -64.67 -19.79
C GLY A 150 24.86 -65.39 -19.55
N ARG A 151 24.79 -66.59 -18.95
CA ARG A 151 25.82 -67.62 -19.14
C ARG A 151 26.00 -67.91 -20.59
N ILE A 152 27.21 -67.86 -21.12
CA ILE A 152 27.63 -68.77 -22.19
C ILE A 152 29.09 -69.14 -21.98
N LEU A 153 29.28 -70.42 -21.87
CA LEU A 153 30.48 -71.23 -21.95
C LEU A 153 31.19 -71.04 -23.31
N ARG A 154 32.44 -70.92 -23.32
CA ARG A 154 33.53 -71.68 -23.95
C ARG A 154 34.74 -70.83 -24.12
#